data_39b5f48eea8d5fb2f643be20d4563b46
#
_entry.id   39b5f48eea8d5fb2f643be20d4563b46
#
_cell.length_a   1.000
_cell.length_b   1.000
_cell.length_c   1.000
_cell.angle_alpha   90.00
_cell.angle_beta   90.00
_cell.angle_gamma   90.00
#
_symmetry.space_group_name_H-M   'P 1'
#
loop_
_entity.id
_entity.type
_entity.pdbx_description
1 polymer ?
#
loop_
_entity_poly.entity_id
_entity_poly.type
_entity_poly.pdbx_seq_one_letter_code
_entity_poly.pdbx_strand_id
1 'polypeptide(L)'
;TQGVKEITLLGQNVNAYFYEQKDETIDFVTLLEYISEVPGVERIKYTTSHPKEFSDRLIASYRTMDKLVDHVHLPVQSGSDKILESMKRGYTRIQYLKIIKDLKAARSSVSISSDFIVGFPGETEADFEETISLVDEVNFDGSFSFMYSPRPGTPAAALPDHVPLNVKKDRLARLQAKLSKNALHYNQLMVGNEYEVFVEGLSKKDSSKLSGRTSNNKVVNF
;
A
#
# COMPACT_ATOMS: atom_id res chain seq x y z
N THR A 1 -19.48 3.80 -24.99
CA THR A 1 -18.28 4.17 -24.24
C THR A 1 -18.64 5.27 -23.25
N GLN A 2 -18.38 5.03 -21.96
CA GLN A 2 -18.79 5.94 -20.86
C GLN A 2 -17.77 7.06 -20.61
N GLY A 3 -16.70 7.18 -21.42
CA GLY A 3 -15.64 8.17 -21.26
C GLY A 3 -14.79 7.99 -19.99
N VAL A 4 -14.69 6.76 -19.48
CA VAL A 4 -13.87 6.43 -18.30
C VAL A 4 -12.41 6.56 -18.65
N LYS A 5 -11.68 7.36 -17.88
CA LYS A 5 -10.24 7.64 -18.07
C LYS A 5 -9.35 6.96 -17.02
N GLU A 6 -9.86 6.75 -15.81
CA GLU A 6 -9.14 6.07 -14.73
C GLU A 6 -9.84 4.78 -14.34
N ILE A 7 -9.08 3.69 -14.23
CA ILE A 7 -9.55 2.38 -13.78
C ILE A 7 -8.86 2.02 -12.47
N THR A 8 -9.67 1.64 -11.46
CA THR A 8 -9.16 1.10 -10.20
C THR A 8 -9.52 -0.38 -10.10
N LEU A 9 -8.50 -1.24 -10.04
CA LEU A 9 -8.69 -2.67 -9.82
C LEU A 9 -8.80 -2.94 -8.32
N LEU A 10 -9.85 -3.65 -7.94
CA LEU A 10 -10.18 -3.96 -6.55
C LEU A 10 -10.24 -5.47 -6.33
N GLY A 11 -9.73 -5.92 -5.20
CA GLY A 11 -9.79 -7.31 -4.78
C GLY A 11 -9.27 -7.46 -3.35
N GLN A 12 -9.39 -8.65 -2.75
CA GLN A 12 -8.81 -8.94 -1.43
C GLN A 12 -7.28 -9.18 -1.51
N ASN A 13 -6.81 -9.64 -2.67
CA ASN A 13 -5.41 -9.83 -3.02
C ASN A 13 -5.32 -9.67 -4.55
N VAL A 14 -5.34 -8.42 -5.02
CA VAL A 14 -5.53 -8.11 -6.42
C VAL A 14 -4.37 -8.59 -7.30
N ASN A 15 -3.15 -8.57 -6.78
CA ASN A 15 -1.97 -9.00 -7.54
C ASN A 15 -1.78 -10.52 -7.60
N ALA A 16 -2.65 -11.29 -6.93
CA ALA A 16 -2.78 -12.73 -7.10
C ALA A 16 -3.78 -13.12 -8.22
N TYR A 17 -4.28 -12.13 -8.99
CA TYR A 17 -5.17 -12.43 -10.10
C TYR A 17 -4.51 -13.38 -11.09
N PHE A 18 -5.23 -14.46 -11.38
CA PHE A 18 -4.80 -15.49 -12.29
C PHE A 18 -6.02 -16.10 -12.98
N TYR A 19 -5.97 -16.20 -14.28
CA TYR A 19 -7.00 -16.83 -15.09
C TYR A 19 -6.35 -17.71 -16.15
N GLU A 20 -6.82 -18.93 -16.28
CA GLU A 20 -6.34 -19.90 -17.25
C GLU A 20 -7.49 -20.29 -18.18
N GLN A 21 -7.30 -20.12 -19.48
CA GLN A 21 -8.26 -20.53 -20.52
C GLN A 21 -7.52 -21.25 -21.64
N LYS A 22 -7.84 -22.53 -21.85
CA LYS A 22 -7.35 -23.43 -22.89
C LYS A 22 -5.87 -23.27 -23.29
N ASP A 23 -5.47 -22.17 -23.92
CA ASP A 23 -4.13 -21.93 -24.43
C ASP A 23 -3.52 -20.60 -23.93
N GLU A 24 -4.19 -19.92 -23.02
CA GLU A 24 -3.75 -18.61 -22.52
C GLU A 24 -3.79 -18.55 -20.99
N THR A 25 -2.70 -18.06 -20.41
CA THR A 25 -2.59 -17.75 -18.99
C THR A 25 -2.55 -16.24 -18.82
N ILE A 26 -3.54 -15.69 -18.12
CA ILE A 26 -3.63 -14.26 -17.83
C ILE A 26 -3.33 -14.04 -16.35
N ASP A 27 -2.13 -13.59 -16.06
CA ASP A 27 -1.77 -13.11 -14.73
C ASP A 27 -2.15 -11.64 -14.54
N PHE A 28 -1.89 -11.11 -13.36
CA PHE A 28 -2.23 -9.72 -13.05
C PHE A 28 -1.52 -8.71 -13.98
N VAL A 29 -0.29 -8.97 -14.37
CA VAL A 29 0.47 -8.07 -15.27
C VAL A 29 -0.12 -8.09 -16.66
N THR A 30 -0.47 -9.26 -17.19
CA THR A 30 -1.15 -9.39 -18.48
C THR A 30 -2.50 -8.64 -18.47
N LEU A 31 -3.24 -8.73 -17.35
CA LEU A 31 -4.47 -7.95 -17.18
C LEU A 31 -4.21 -6.44 -17.23
N LEU A 32 -3.14 -5.96 -16.57
CA LEU A 32 -2.75 -4.54 -16.63
C LEU A 32 -2.37 -4.12 -18.05
N GLU A 33 -1.65 -4.96 -18.80
CA GLU A 33 -1.29 -4.73 -20.20
C GLU A 33 -2.56 -4.58 -21.06
N TYR A 34 -3.53 -5.50 -20.96
CA TYR A 34 -4.79 -5.40 -21.70
C TYR A 34 -5.58 -4.13 -21.37
N ILE A 35 -5.65 -3.77 -20.09
CA ILE A 35 -6.33 -2.54 -19.69
C ILE A 35 -5.61 -1.31 -20.24
N SER A 36 -4.28 -1.33 -20.30
CA SER A 36 -3.50 -0.22 -20.81
C SER A 36 -3.71 0.04 -22.30
N GLU A 37 -4.09 -1.00 -23.06
CA GLU A 37 -4.39 -0.89 -24.49
C GLU A 37 -5.82 -0.38 -24.78
N VAL A 38 -6.69 -0.34 -23.75
CA VAL A 38 -8.06 0.16 -23.93
C VAL A 38 -8.05 1.64 -24.31
N PRO A 39 -8.66 2.02 -25.45
CA PRO A 39 -8.70 3.42 -25.87
C PRO A 39 -9.42 4.30 -24.84
N GLY A 40 -8.78 5.44 -24.50
CA GLY A 40 -9.32 6.42 -23.55
C GLY A 40 -8.97 6.14 -22.09
N VAL A 41 -8.38 5.00 -21.75
CA VAL A 41 -7.80 4.77 -20.42
C VAL A 41 -6.48 5.50 -20.32
N GLU A 42 -6.40 6.43 -19.37
CA GLU A 42 -5.22 7.28 -19.12
C GLU A 42 -4.48 6.86 -17.84
N ARG A 43 -5.21 6.33 -16.84
CA ARG A 43 -4.63 5.95 -15.54
C ARG A 43 -5.16 4.60 -15.06
N ILE A 44 -4.25 3.80 -14.52
CA ILE A 44 -4.54 2.50 -13.91
C ILE A 44 -4.00 2.49 -12.50
N LYS A 45 -4.84 2.14 -11.54
CA LYS A 45 -4.46 1.90 -10.15
C LYS A 45 -5.07 0.62 -9.62
N TYR A 46 -4.50 0.10 -8.58
CA TYR A 46 -4.99 -1.07 -7.88
C TYR A 46 -4.75 -0.97 -6.38
N THR A 47 -5.52 -1.70 -5.60
CA THR A 47 -5.43 -1.70 -4.15
C THR A 47 -5.40 -3.11 -3.61
N THR A 48 -5.02 -3.27 -2.34
CA THR A 48 -5.07 -4.56 -1.63
C THR A 48 -4.10 -5.58 -2.23
N SER A 49 -2.84 -5.16 -2.43
CA SER A 49 -1.75 -6.05 -2.86
C SER A 49 -1.18 -6.86 -1.69
N HIS A 50 -0.65 -8.03 -2.00
CA HIS A 50 0.06 -8.85 -1.03
C HIS A 50 1.54 -8.97 -1.42
N PRO A 51 2.50 -8.76 -0.49
CA PRO A 51 3.93 -8.80 -0.81
C PRO A 51 4.39 -10.12 -1.43
N LYS A 52 3.84 -11.26 -0.99
CA LYS A 52 4.17 -12.58 -1.52
C LYS A 52 3.90 -12.73 -3.02
N GLU A 53 2.87 -12.06 -3.51
CA GLU A 53 2.43 -12.11 -4.91
C GLU A 53 2.97 -10.92 -5.74
N PHE A 54 3.93 -10.17 -5.18
CA PHE A 54 4.54 -9.02 -5.86
C PHE A 54 5.71 -9.49 -6.73
N SER A 55 5.42 -9.90 -7.96
CA SER A 55 6.38 -10.52 -8.87
C SER A 55 7.38 -9.53 -9.46
N ASP A 56 8.55 -10.02 -9.90
CA ASP A 56 9.53 -9.21 -10.64
C ASP A 56 8.93 -8.63 -11.94
N ARG A 57 8.00 -9.35 -12.59
CA ARG A 57 7.26 -8.86 -13.76
C ARG A 57 6.38 -7.66 -13.40
N LEU A 58 5.69 -7.70 -12.25
CA LEU A 58 4.89 -6.56 -11.75
C LEU A 58 5.79 -5.36 -11.41
N ILE A 59 6.96 -5.59 -10.83
CA ILE A 59 7.94 -4.53 -10.59
C ILE A 59 8.42 -3.91 -11.92
N ALA A 60 8.72 -4.75 -12.90
CA ALA A 60 9.17 -4.30 -14.22
C ALA A 60 8.11 -3.45 -14.93
N SER A 61 6.80 -3.74 -14.74
CA SER A 61 5.74 -2.95 -15.35
C SER A 61 5.70 -1.49 -14.87
N TYR A 62 6.22 -1.19 -13.67
CA TYR A 62 6.40 0.19 -13.22
C TYR A 62 7.46 0.96 -14.03
N ARG A 63 8.37 0.27 -14.72
CA ARG A 63 9.34 0.93 -15.62
C ARG A 63 8.77 1.23 -17.00
N THR A 64 7.85 0.38 -17.49
CA THR A 64 7.42 0.38 -18.89
C THR A 64 5.98 0.86 -19.11
N MET A 65 5.16 0.90 -18.05
CA MET A 65 3.74 1.20 -18.16
C MET A 65 3.43 2.58 -17.52
N ASP A 66 3.49 3.65 -18.34
CA ASP A 66 3.28 5.03 -17.88
C ASP A 66 1.88 5.26 -17.29
N LYS A 67 0.88 4.50 -17.73
CA LYS A 67 -0.49 4.59 -17.19
C LYS A 67 -0.65 4.08 -15.76
N LEU A 68 0.31 3.28 -15.23
CA LEU A 68 0.32 2.93 -13.82
C LEU A 68 0.63 4.15 -12.97
N VAL A 69 -0.22 4.43 -11.98
CA VAL A 69 -0.02 5.55 -11.04
C VAL A 69 1.25 5.34 -10.20
N ASP A 70 1.85 6.45 -9.76
CA ASP A 70 3.08 6.46 -8.94
C ASP A 70 2.76 6.17 -7.46
N HIS A 71 1.90 5.21 -7.20
CA HIS A 71 1.51 4.81 -5.85
C HIS A 71 1.27 3.32 -5.76
N VAL A 72 1.86 2.69 -4.75
CA VAL A 72 1.64 1.29 -4.39
C VAL A 72 1.17 1.19 -2.96
N HIS A 73 0.00 0.59 -2.75
CA HIS A 73 -0.44 0.18 -1.43
C HIS A 73 -0.04 -1.27 -1.18
N LEU A 74 0.95 -1.48 -0.29
CA LEU A 74 1.53 -2.79 0.00
C LEU A 74 1.54 -3.05 1.51
N PRO A 75 0.46 -3.63 2.06
CA PRO A 75 0.32 -3.89 3.49
C PRO A 75 1.38 -4.84 4.03
N VAL A 76 2.28 -4.36 4.90
CA VAL A 76 3.30 -5.19 5.55
C VAL A 76 2.80 -5.82 6.84
N GLN A 77 1.95 -5.15 7.58
CA GLN A 77 1.36 -5.50 8.87
C GLN A 77 2.32 -5.36 10.06
N SER A 78 3.56 -5.84 10.00
CA SER A 78 4.58 -5.75 11.04
C SER A 78 5.98 -5.70 10.44
N GLY A 79 6.94 -5.13 11.17
CA GLY A 79 8.36 -5.16 10.84
C GLY A 79 9.12 -6.35 11.44
N SER A 80 8.49 -7.12 12.33
CA SER A 80 9.09 -8.29 12.98
C SER A 80 8.78 -9.57 12.22
N ASP A 81 9.80 -10.33 11.83
CA ASP A 81 9.65 -11.62 11.15
C ASP A 81 8.89 -12.62 12.02
N LYS A 82 9.10 -12.62 13.34
CA LYS A 82 8.34 -13.44 14.31
C LYS A 82 6.84 -13.13 14.24
N ILE A 83 6.47 -11.86 14.20
CA ILE A 83 5.06 -11.44 14.14
C ILE A 83 4.48 -11.73 12.75
N LEU A 84 5.23 -11.50 11.67
CA LEU A 84 4.82 -11.85 10.30
C LEU A 84 4.54 -13.36 10.17
N GLU A 85 5.37 -14.21 10.74
CA GLU A 85 5.17 -15.65 10.78
C GLU A 85 3.90 -16.01 11.58
N SER A 86 3.71 -15.43 12.76
CA SER A 86 2.52 -15.63 13.61
C SER A 86 1.24 -15.17 12.91
N MET A 87 1.31 -14.13 12.09
CA MET A 87 0.22 -13.65 11.22
C MET A 87 0.04 -14.50 9.94
N LYS A 88 0.92 -15.50 9.70
CA LYS A 88 0.95 -16.34 8.50
C LYS A 88 1.08 -15.54 7.20
N ARG A 89 1.92 -14.51 7.21
CA ARG A 89 2.08 -13.63 6.05
C ARG A 89 2.87 -14.27 4.91
N GLY A 90 3.75 -15.24 5.18
CA GLY A 90 4.48 -16.02 4.18
C GLY A 90 5.60 -15.25 3.48
N TYR A 91 6.10 -14.18 4.10
CA TYR A 91 7.28 -13.42 3.68
C TYR A 91 7.98 -12.84 4.92
N THR A 92 9.25 -12.47 4.74
CA THR A 92 10.08 -11.84 5.77
C THR A 92 10.23 -10.34 5.53
N ARG A 93 10.69 -9.61 6.56
CA ARG A 93 11.08 -8.21 6.46
C ARG A 93 12.08 -7.96 5.31
N ILE A 94 13.09 -8.80 5.18
CA ILE A 94 14.12 -8.66 4.12
C ILE A 94 13.50 -8.79 2.74
N GLN A 95 12.58 -9.74 2.54
CA GLN A 95 11.86 -9.91 1.28
C GLN A 95 10.99 -8.69 0.96
N TYR A 96 10.30 -8.14 1.96
CA TYR A 96 9.52 -6.92 1.80
C TYR A 96 10.39 -5.73 1.39
N LEU A 97 11.51 -5.51 2.08
CA LEU A 97 12.46 -4.44 1.77
C LEU A 97 13.05 -4.56 0.37
N LYS A 98 13.32 -5.80 -0.08
CA LYS A 98 13.77 -6.05 -1.46
C LYS A 98 12.72 -5.56 -2.47
N ILE A 99 11.45 -5.90 -2.29
CA ILE A 99 10.37 -5.44 -3.17
C ILE A 99 10.33 -3.91 -3.25
N ILE A 100 10.41 -3.23 -2.09
CA ILE A 100 10.40 -1.76 -2.02
C ILE A 100 11.60 -1.16 -2.77
N LYS A 101 12.79 -1.71 -2.55
CA LYS A 101 14.02 -1.28 -3.24
C LYS A 101 13.90 -1.42 -4.75
N ASP A 102 13.42 -2.56 -5.22
CA ASP A 102 13.29 -2.87 -6.64
C ASP A 102 12.21 -1.99 -7.31
N LEU A 103 11.09 -1.73 -6.62
CA LEU A 103 10.07 -0.78 -7.06
C LEU A 103 10.63 0.64 -7.21
N LYS A 104 11.34 1.14 -6.20
CA LYS A 104 11.97 2.47 -6.26
C LYS A 104 13.07 2.56 -7.33
N ALA A 105 13.74 1.45 -7.62
CA ALA A 105 14.70 1.37 -8.74
C ALA A 105 14.01 1.33 -10.10
N ALA A 106 12.83 0.70 -10.21
CA ALA A 106 12.03 0.68 -11.43
C ALA A 106 11.40 2.04 -11.74
N ARG A 107 10.87 2.73 -10.70
CA ARG A 107 10.27 4.07 -10.80
C ARG A 107 10.51 4.85 -9.51
N SER A 108 11.43 5.82 -9.55
CA SER A 108 11.87 6.58 -8.37
C SER A 108 10.76 7.46 -7.76
N SER A 109 9.77 7.88 -8.58
CA SER A 109 8.60 8.67 -8.15
C SER A 109 7.57 7.86 -7.37
N VAL A 110 7.67 6.51 -7.34
CA VAL A 110 6.67 5.67 -6.70
C VAL A 110 6.60 5.94 -5.19
N SER A 111 5.42 6.30 -4.71
CA SER A 111 5.10 6.40 -3.29
C SER A 111 4.56 5.08 -2.77
N ILE A 112 4.92 4.75 -1.54
CA ILE A 112 4.54 3.50 -0.89
C ILE A 112 3.66 3.80 0.31
N SER A 113 2.50 3.17 0.36
CA SER A 113 1.64 3.13 1.54
C SER A 113 1.49 1.72 2.07
N SER A 114 1.15 1.59 3.33
CA SER A 114 1.06 0.28 4.00
C SER A 114 0.02 0.29 5.10
N ASP A 115 -0.32 -0.91 5.58
CA ASP A 115 -1.10 -1.12 6.79
C ASP A 115 -0.23 -1.75 7.86
N PHE A 116 -0.49 -1.37 9.13
CA PHE A 116 0.20 -1.87 10.30
C PHE A 116 -0.78 -2.31 11.37
N ILE A 117 -0.46 -3.40 12.05
CA ILE A 117 -1.18 -3.88 13.23
C ILE A 117 -0.20 -3.94 14.39
N VAL A 118 -0.51 -3.21 15.47
CA VAL A 118 0.28 -3.24 16.71
C VAL A 118 -0.43 -4.04 17.78
N GLY A 119 0.33 -4.66 18.69
CA GLY A 119 -0.20 -5.45 19.79
C GLY A 119 -0.80 -6.77 19.35
N PHE A 120 -0.30 -7.37 18.28
CA PHE A 120 -0.65 -8.74 17.92
C PHE A 120 -0.24 -9.70 19.05
N PRO A 121 -0.97 -10.81 19.32
CA PRO A 121 -0.62 -11.75 20.36
C PRO A 121 0.84 -12.19 20.32
N GLY A 122 1.55 -12.04 21.45
CA GLY A 122 2.97 -12.36 21.55
C GLY A 122 3.95 -11.29 21.05
N GLU A 123 3.46 -10.11 20.61
CA GLU A 123 4.33 -8.99 20.22
C GLU A 123 5.03 -8.41 21.44
N THR A 124 6.35 -8.46 21.46
CA THR A 124 7.21 -7.84 22.47
C THR A 124 7.53 -6.38 22.11
N GLU A 125 8.17 -5.64 23.01
CA GLU A 125 8.66 -4.29 22.68
C GLU A 125 9.72 -4.33 21.58
N ALA A 126 10.61 -5.32 21.60
CA ALA A 126 11.60 -5.52 20.53
C ALA A 126 10.94 -5.74 19.16
N ASP A 127 9.89 -6.56 19.08
CA ASP A 127 9.12 -6.78 17.85
C ASP A 127 8.48 -5.47 17.34
N PHE A 128 7.99 -4.65 18.27
CA PHE A 128 7.43 -3.34 17.91
C PHE A 128 8.50 -2.37 17.42
N GLU A 129 9.67 -2.33 18.05
CA GLU A 129 10.79 -1.49 17.60
C GLU A 129 11.31 -1.91 16.21
N GLU A 130 11.25 -3.19 15.85
CA GLU A 130 11.51 -3.63 14.47
C GLU A 130 10.49 -3.03 13.49
N THR A 131 9.22 -2.86 13.89
CA THR A 131 8.21 -2.18 13.08
C THR A 131 8.51 -0.70 12.92
N ILE A 132 8.91 -0.01 13.99
CA ILE A 132 9.33 1.41 13.94
C ILE A 132 10.56 1.56 13.03
N SER A 133 11.55 0.69 13.17
CA SER A 133 12.74 0.66 12.32
C SER A 133 12.40 0.45 10.83
N LEU A 134 11.44 -0.43 10.52
CA LEU A 134 10.97 -0.61 9.16
C LEU A 134 10.34 0.66 8.59
N VAL A 135 9.55 1.38 9.40
CA VAL A 135 8.94 2.66 9.00
C VAL A 135 10.00 3.70 8.66
N ASP A 136 11.12 3.73 9.41
CA ASP A 136 12.25 4.61 9.11
C ASP A 136 12.95 4.24 7.80
N GLU A 137 13.19 2.95 7.60
CA GLU A 137 13.94 2.46 6.45
C GLU A 137 13.18 2.63 5.13
N VAL A 138 11.89 2.35 5.12
CA VAL A 138 11.05 2.47 3.92
C VAL A 138 10.64 3.91 3.67
N ASN A 139 10.40 4.70 4.73
CA ASN A 139 9.87 6.05 4.68
C ASN A 139 8.54 6.10 3.91
N PHE A 140 7.49 5.49 4.48
CA PHE A 140 6.18 5.41 3.86
C PHE A 140 5.54 6.78 3.68
N ASP A 141 4.94 7.03 2.51
CA ASP A 141 4.25 8.29 2.20
C ASP A 141 2.85 8.41 2.83
N GLY A 142 2.19 7.29 3.05
CA GLY A 142 0.91 7.23 3.73
C GLY A 142 0.68 5.82 4.25
N SER A 143 0.02 5.69 5.39
CA SER A 143 -0.22 4.37 5.95
C SER A 143 -1.38 4.42 6.95
N PHE A 144 -2.04 3.28 7.10
CA PHE A 144 -3.02 3.07 8.15
C PHE A 144 -2.42 2.18 9.24
N SER A 145 -2.84 2.41 10.48
CA SER A 145 -2.35 1.65 11.62
C SER A 145 -3.48 1.37 12.60
N PHE A 146 -3.50 0.14 13.12
CA PHE A 146 -4.57 -0.37 13.93
C PHE A 146 -4.01 -1.13 15.13
N MET A 147 -4.74 -1.11 16.25
CA MET A 147 -4.51 -2.09 17.32
C MET A 147 -5.08 -3.44 16.88
N TYR A 148 -4.39 -4.51 17.20
CA TYR A 148 -4.95 -5.85 17.04
C TYR A 148 -6.27 -5.98 17.80
N SER A 149 -7.28 -6.47 17.11
CA SER A 149 -8.57 -6.84 17.66
C SER A 149 -8.90 -8.27 17.20
N PRO A 150 -9.19 -9.21 18.12
CA PRO A 150 -9.52 -10.58 17.75
C PRO A 150 -10.80 -10.61 16.91
N ARG A 151 -10.76 -11.36 15.81
CA ARG A 151 -11.94 -11.57 14.96
C ARG A 151 -12.40 -13.01 15.13
N PRO A 152 -13.67 -13.25 15.50
CA PRO A 152 -14.22 -14.60 15.65
C PRO A 152 -13.96 -15.46 14.42
N GLY A 153 -13.59 -16.71 14.62
CA GLY A 153 -13.32 -17.68 13.55
C GLY A 153 -11.93 -17.59 12.92
N THR A 154 -11.07 -16.65 13.36
CA THR A 154 -9.68 -16.60 12.88
C THR A 154 -8.74 -17.37 13.82
N PRO A 155 -7.67 -18.05 13.31
CA PRO A 155 -6.68 -18.70 14.16
C PRO A 155 -6.05 -17.75 15.20
N ALA A 156 -5.86 -16.49 14.85
CA ALA A 156 -5.30 -15.48 15.74
C ALA A 156 -6.21 -15.18 16.95
N ALA A 157 -7.53 -15.34 16.81
CA ALA A 157 -8.46 -15.15 17.93
C ALA A 157 -8.33 -16.21 19.03
N ALA A 158 -7.77 -17.39 18.68
CA ALA A 158 -7.50 -18.47 19.64
C ALA A 158 -6.15 -18.31 20.35
N LEU A 159 -5.30 -17.40 19.90
CA LEU A 159 -4.03 -17.09 20.57
C LEU A 159 -4.31 -16.28 21.85
N PRO A 160 -3.61 -16.57 22.96
CA PRO A 160 -3.72 -15.76 24.15
C PRO A 160 -3.21 -14.33 23.84
N ASP A 161 -4.07 -13.34 24.02
CA ASP A 161 -3.70 -11.93 23.83
C ASP A 161 -3.03 -11.41 25.11
N HIS A 162 -1.71 -11.42 25.13
CA HIS A 162 -0.93 -11.01 26.30
C HIS A 162 -0.52 -9.53 26.26
N VAL A 163 -0.84 -8.80 25.19
CA VAL A 163 -0.46 -7.38 25.11
C VAL A 163 -1.54 -6.51 25.75
N PRO A 164 -1.25 -5.85 26.90
CA PRO A 164 -2.20 -5.01 27.59
C PRO A 164 -2.69 -3.84 26.72
N LEU A 165 -3.95 -3.42 26.92
CA LEU A 165 -4.56 -2.36 26.12
C LEU A 165 -3.81 -1.02 26.18
N ASN A 166 -3.28 -0.66 27.34
CA ASN A 166 -2.45 0.55 27.50
C ASN A 166 -1.18 0.48 26.66
N VAL A 167 -0.53 -0.69 26.58
CA VAL A 167 0.64 -0.91 25.73
C VAL A 167 0.27 -0.82 24.24
N LYS A 168 -0.85 -1.43 23.82
CA LYS A 168 -1.35 -1.30 22.45
C LYS A 168 -1.59 0.16 22.07
N LYS A 169 -2.21 0.95 22.97
CA LYS A 169 -2.48 2.38 22.75
C LYS A 169 -1.20 3.19 22.64
N ASP A 170 -0.20 2.93 23.50
CA ASP A 170 1.09 3.60 23.43
C ASP A 170 1.81 3.29 22.11
N ARG A 171 1.93 2.02 21.74
CA ARG A 171 2.54 1.61 20.48
C ARG A 171 1.84 2.22 19.28
N LEU A 172 0.50 2.24 19.28
CA LEU A 172 -0.26 2.86 18.20
C LEU A 172 0.04 4.36 18.09
N ALA A 173 0.07 5.08 19.21
CA ALA A 173 0.36 6.51 19.22
C ALA A 173 1.78 6.82 18.70
N ARG A 174 2.78 6.05 19.14
CA ARG A 174 4.18 6.17 18.66
C ARG A 174 4.29 5.91 17.16
N LEU A 175 3.65 4.85 16.68
CA LEU A 175 3.64 4.49 15.27
C LEU A 175 2.93 5.58 14.44
N GLN A 176 1.78 6.07 14.87
CA GLN A 176 1.03 7.13 14.18
C GLN A 176 1.81 8.45 14.11
N ALA A 177 2.48 8.82 15.20
CA ALA A 177 3.34 10.01 15.21
C ALA A 177 4.45 9.91 14.15
N LYS A 178 5.07 8.73 14.02
CA LYS A 178 6.11 8.46 13.03
C LYS A 178 5.58 8.54 11.60
N LEU A 179 4.49 7.83 11.32
CA LEU A 179 3.86 7.81 10.00
C LEU A 179 3.37 9.21 9.59
N SER A 180 2.81 9.98 10.54
CA SER A 180 2.36 11.35 10.29
C SER A 180 3.53 12.28 9.94
N LYS A 181 4.68 12.10 10.60
CA LYS A 181 5.91 12.86 10.28
C LYS A 181 6.38 12.57 8.86
N ASN A 182 6.37 11.29 8.44
CA ASN A 182 6.75 10.91 7.09
C ASN A 182 5.78 11.49 6.06
N ALA A 183 4.47 11.36 6.26
CA ALA A 183 3.46 11.92 5.36
C ALA A 183 3.58 13.44 5.22
N LEU A 184 3.86 14.16 6.32
CA LEU A 184 4.11 15.59 6.28
C LEU A 184 5.37 15.92 5.47
N HIS A 185 6.45 15.18 5.66
CA HIS A 185 7.68 15.33 4.89
C HIS A 185 7.44 15.22 3.38
N TYR A 186 6.72 14.17 2.93
CA TYR A 186 6.34 14.01 1.53
C TYR A 186 5.50 15.17 1.00
N ASN A 187 4.54 15.65 1.80
CA ASN A 187 3.73 16.81 1.41
C ASN A 187 4.57 18.09 1.28
N GLN A 188 5.57 18.28 2.15
CA GLN A 188 6.49 19.41 2.07
C GLN A 188 7.38 19.35 0.82
N LEU A 189 7.83 18.15 0.42
CA LEU A 189 8.61 17.96 -0.80
C LEU A 189 7.81 18.29 -2.08
N MET A 190 6.49 18.26 -2.02
CA MET A 190 5.63 18.62 -3.14
C MET A 190 5.47 20.12 -3.34
N VAL A 191 5.70 20.92 -2.31
CA VAL A 191 5.51 22.37 -2.36
C VAL A 191 6.53 23.01 -3.31
N GLY A 192 6.05 23.85 -4.23
CA GLY A 192 6.86 24.52 -5.23
C GLY A 192 7.10 23.72 -6.51
N ASN A 193 6.56 22.51 -6.60
CA ASN A 193 6.61 21.69 -7.81
C ASN A 193 5.25 21.62 -8.50
N GLU A 194 5.25 21.34 -9.80
CA GLU A 194 4.04 21.12 -10.59
C GLU A 194 3.68 19.63 -10.64
N TYR A 195 2.38 19.35 -10.52
CA TYR A 195 1.86 17.99 -10.56
C TYR A 195 0.62 17.92 -11.47
N GLU A 196 0.55 16.87 -12.25
CA GLU A 196 -0.68 16.52 -12.96
C GLU A 196 -1.72 16.03 -11.96
N VAL A 197 -2.94 16.57 -12.04
CA VAL A 197 -4.05 16.23 -11.16
C VAL A 197 -5.21 15.66 -12.00
N PHE A 198 -5.58 14.42 -11.73
CA PHE A 198 -6.79 13.82 -12.26
C PHE A 198 -8.00 14.36 -11.48
N VAL A 199 -8.85 15.15 -12.15
CA VAL A 199 -10.02 15.78 -11.52
C VAL A 199 -11.12 14.75 -11.32
N GLU A 200 -11.53 14.55 -10.07
CA GLU A 200 -12.56 13.59 -9.67
C GLU A 200 -13.97 14.24 -9.56
N GLY A 201 -14.03 15.56 -9.42
CA GLY A 201 -15.28 16.31 -9.30
C GLY A 201 -15.19 17.48 -8.29
N LEU A 202 -16.33 17.88 -7.74
CA LEU A 202 -16.36 18.92 -6.71
C LEU A 202 -15.81 18.42 -5.38
N SER A 203 -15.12 19.28 -4.66
CA SER A 203 -14.59 18.95 -3.34
C SER A 203 -15.73 18.71 -2.34
N LYS A 204 -15.66 17.60 -1.60
CA LYS A 204 -16.62 17.29 -0.52
C LYS A 204 -16.56 18.25 0.68
N LYS A 205 -15.44 18.97 0.82
CA LYS A 205 -15.23 19.94 1.92
C LYS A 205 -15.66 21.34 1.55
N ASP A 206 -15.58 21.69 0.26
CA ASP A 206 -15.88 23.02 -0.24
C ASP A 206 -16.35 22.89 -1.70
N SER A 207 -17.66 23.00 -1.91
CA SER A 207 -18.28 22.84 -3.23
C SER A 207 -17.93 23.94 -4.24
N SER A 208 -17.25 25.00 -3.82
CA SER A 208 -16.71 26.03 -4.73
C SER A 208 -15.38 25.60 -5.37
N LYS A 209 -14.81 24.49 -4.95
CA LYS A 209 -13.53 23.96 -5.40
C LYS A 209 -13.68 22.62 -6.10
N LEU A 210 -12.76 22.37 -7.02
CA LEU A 210 -12.55 21.03 -7.57
C LEU A 210 -11.68 20.19 -6.63
N SER A 211 -11.84 18.89 -6.71
CA SER A 211 -11.00 17.88 -6.04
C SER A 211 -10.47 16.91 -7.07
N GLY A 212 -9.22 16.53 -6.90
CA GLY A 212 -8.58 15.54 -7.76
C GLY A 212 -7.42 14.86 -7.04
N ARG A 213 -6.77 13.94 -7.74
CA ARG A 213 -5.62 13.20 -7.23
C ARG A 213 -4.43 13.31 -8.16
N THR A 214 -3.26 13.49 -7.54
CA THR A 214 -1.98 13.37 -8.24
C THR A 214 -1.66 11.91 -8.57
N SER A 215 -0.66 11.68 -9.42
CA SER A 215 -0.16 10.33 -9.75
C SER A 215 0.29 9.56 -8.50
N ASN A 216 0.89 10.23 -7.50
CA ASN A 216 1.26 9.64 -6.21
C ASN A 216 0.11 9.61 -5.18
N ASN A 217 -1.15 9.67 -5.67
CA ASN A 217 -2.38 9.48 -4.90
C ASN A 217 -2.68 10.55 -3.83
N LYS A 218 -2.07 11.74 -3.90
CA LYS A 218 -2.40 12.86 -3.01
C LYS A 218 -3.67 13.58 -3.47
N VAL A 219 -4.55 13.86 -2.52
CA VAL A 219 -5.77 14.64 -2.77
C VAL A 219 -5.41 16.12 -2.82
N VAL A 220 -5.83 16.80 -3.87
CA VAL A 220 -5.67 18.24 -4.06
C VAL A 220 -7.06 18.87 -4.25
N ASN A 221 -7.30 20.00 -3.55
CA ASN A 221 -8.49 20.83 -3.74
C ASN A 221 -8.04 22.20 -4.23
N PHE A 222 -8.62 22.69 -5.34
CA PHE A 222 -8.20 23.91 -6.03
C PHE A 222 -9.38 24.62 -6.70
#